data_b78110cd61a31973bf6067a0c55e3fdc
#
_entry.id   b78110cd61a31973bf6067a0c55e3fdc
#
_cell.length_a   1.000
_cell.length_b   1.000
_cell.length_c   1.000
_cell.angle_alpha   90.00
_cell.angle_beta   90.00
_cell.angle_gamma   90.00
#
_symmetry.space_group_name_H-M   'P 1'
#
loop_
_entity.id
_entity.type
_entity.pdbx_description
1 polymer ?
#
loop_
_entity_poly.entity_id
_entity_poly.type
_entity_poly.pdbx_seq_one_letter_code
_entity_poly.pdbx_strand_id
1 'polypeptide(L)'
;ELNEKHMEFVFFSADTNQNKENKEKAREYVMQLLNSAENECLICDPYFKKEDFEKYIFFMEKLDVKVRIINSEKQLGNISAPDSEDYLLKLNDCINYYNRKVGREVAECRSLTKNLSIHDRFIIIDDCGWLIGSSLNEFGNRASSICKIPQGSLEYMRKNFERWWNDTENSESLDGYIQRKVKLNASPEGKLLKHITHLTRVLNSLKSQLAK
;
A
#
# COMPACT_ATOMS: atom_id res chain seq x y z
N GLU A 1 24.78 12.91 7.11
CA GLU A 1 25.03 12.51 5.69
C GLU A 1 25.32 11.02 5.64
N LEU A 2 24.31 10.24 5.25
CA LEU A 2 24.47 8.81 4.97
C LEU A 2 25.22 8.71 3.63
N ASN A 3 26.45 8.26 3.68
CA ASN A 3 27.30 8.11 2.53
C ASN A 3 26.71 7.05 1.59
N GLU A 4 26.44 7.38 0.31
CA GLU A 4 25.75 6.54 -0.69
C GLU A 4 26.26 5.09 -0.81
N LYS A 5 27.52 4.85 -0.41
CA LYS A 5 28.15 3.52 -0.40
C LYS A 5 27.60 2.54 0.64
N HIS A 6 26.81 3.00 1.64
CA HIS A 6 26.34 2.15 2.75
C HIS A 6 24.86 1.78 2.67
N MET A 7 24.15 2.13 1.59
CA MET A 7 22.70 1.93 1.45
C MET A 7 22.30 0.61 0.76
N GLU A 8 23.22 -0.38 0.63
CA GLU A 8 22.86 -1.65 -0.01
C GLU A 8 22.00 -2.55 0.86
N PHE A 9 22.18 -2.48 2.18
CA PHE A 9 21.40 -3.25 3.14
C PHE A 9 21.31 -2.53 4.48
N VAL A 10 20.10 -2.37 5.01
CA VAL A 10 19.84 -1.83 6.35
C VAL A 10 18.92 -2.78 7.10
N PHE A 11 19.24 -3.06 8.34
CA PHE A 11 18.43 -3.89 9.22
C PHE A 11 17.95 -3.09 10.43
N PHE A 12 16.66 -3.12 10.68
CA PHE A 12 16.01 -2.53 11.85
C PHE A 12 15.67 -3.65 12.83
N SER A 13 16.31 -3.67 13.98
CA SER A 13 16.07 -4.69 15.00
C SER A 13 14.72 -4.49 15.71
N ALA A 14 14.19 -5.57 16.31
CA ALA A 14 12.97 -5.56 17.11
C ALA A 14 13.24 -5.48 18.61
N ASP A 15 14.31 -4.82 19.03
CA ASP A 15 14.62 -4.69 20.45
C ASP A 15 13.53 -3.90 21.16
N THR A 16 12.88 -4.53 22.14
CA THR A 16 11.70 -4.00 22.84
C THR A 16 11.95 -2.68 23.56
N ASN A 17 13.20 -2.41 23.94
CA ASN A 17 13.58 -1.15 24.60
C ASN A 17 13.85 0.00 23.63
N GLN A 18 13.94 -0.27 22.32
CA GLN A 18 14.27 0.71 21.26
C GLN A 18 13.19 0.81 20.16
N ASN A 19 12.04 0.17 20.34
CA ASN A 19 11.01 0.11 19.29
C ASN A 19 10.58 1.47 18.75
N LYS A 20 10.46 2.49 19.60
CA LYS A 20 10.06 3.83 19.15
C LYS A 20 11.13 4.48 18.30
N GLU A 21 12.37 4.41 18.71
CA GLU A 21 13.53 4.97 18.00
C GLU A 21 13.77 4.25 16.66
N ASN A 22 13.67 2.91 16.65
CA ASN A 22 13.78 2.12 15.42
C ASN A 22 12.67 2.44 14.41
N LYS A 23 11.46 2.69 14.89
CA LYS A 23 10.33 3.09 14.05
C LYS A 23 10.54 4.46 13.41
N GLU A 24 11.06 5.42 14.16
CA GLU A 24 11.39 6.75 13.65
C GLU A 24 12.54 6.67 12.64
N LYS A 25 13.62 5.96 12.93
CA LYS A 25 14.74 5.73 12.00
C LYS A 25 14.29 5.03 10.72
N ALA A 26 13.45 4.02 10.83
CA ALA A 26 12.91 3.30 9.67
C ALA A 26 12.03 4.22 8.80
N ARG A 27 11.21 5.07 9.43
CA ARG A 27 10.42 6.07 8.73
C ARG A 27 11.30 7.10 8.01
N GLU A 28 12.27 7.65 8.72
CA GLU A 28 13.21 8.63 8.16
C GLU A 28 13.98 8.07 6.97
N TYR A 29 14.42 6.80 7.07
CA TYR A 29 15.10 6.13 5.97
C TYR A 29 14.22 6.01 4.73
N VAL A 30 12.96 5.55 4.88
CA VAL A 30 12.01 5.48 3.76
C VAL A 30 11.73 6.88 3.20
N MET A 31 11.58 7.89 4.05
CA MET A 31 11.38 9.28 3.60
C MET A 31 12.57 9.82 2.80
N GLN A 32 13.81 9.53 3.24
CA GLN A 32 15.02 9.90 2.48
C GLN A 32 15.03 9.24 1.10
N LEU A 33 14.65 7.96 1.01
CA LEU A 33 14.53 7.28 -0.27
C LEU A 33 13.48 7.95 -1.16
N LEU A 34 12.27 8.21 -0.65
CA LEU A 34 11.20 8.82 -1.43
C LEU A 34 11.54 10.25 -1.88
N ASN A 35 12.22 11.03 -1.03
CA ASN A 35 12.67 12.39 -1.37
C ASN A 35 13.83 12.42 -2.37
N SER A 36 14.50 11.30 -2.60
CA SER A 36 15.50 11.20 -3.68
C SER A 36 14.89 11.09 -5.08
N ALA A 37 13.57 10.86 -5.19
CA ALA A 37 12.87 10.74 -6.45
C ALA A 37 12.93 12.05 -7.25
N GLU A 38 13.27 11.94 -8.54
CA GLU A 38 13.27 13.05 -9.49
C GLU A 38 12.05 12.98 -10.43
N ASN A 39 11.67 11.79 -10.88
CA ASN A 39 10.67 11.60 -11.92
C ASN A 39 9.53 10.70 -11.48
N GLU A 40 9.86 9.50 -10.95
CA GLU A 40 8.84 8.52 -10.58
C GLU A 40 9.21 7.72 -9.34
N CYS A 41 8.16 7.28 -8.66
CA CYS A 41 8.21 6.34 -7.55
C CYS A 41 7.17 5.24 -7.76
N LEU A 42 7.64 3.98 -7.87
CA LEU A 42 6.78 2.79 -7.99
C LEU A 42 6.80 2.05 -6.66
N ILE A 43 5.65 1.85 -6.07
CA ILE A 43 5.49 1.16 -4.78
C ILE A 43 4.67 -0.10 -5.02
N CYS A 44 5.24 -1.25 -4.66
CA CYS A 44 4.54 -2.52 -4.62
C CYS A 44 4.45 -2.99 -3.17
N ASP A 45 3.28 -2.86 -2.56
CA ASP A 45 3.01 -3.33 -1.19
C ASP A 45 1.55 -3.79 -1.07
N PRO A 46 1.28 -5.11 -0.91
CA PRO A 46 -0.08 -5.65 -0.81
C PRO A 46 -0.95 -5.02 0.28
N TYR A 47 -0.33 -4.43 1.29
CA TYR A 47 -1.00 -3.85 2.46
C TYR A 47 -0.97 -2.33 2.47
N PHE A 48 -0.53 -1.69 1.39
CA PHE A 48 -0.47 -0.23 1.29
C PHE A 48 -1.87 0.39 1.37
N LYS A 49 -2.09 1.25 2.33
CA LYS A 49 -3.38 1.86 2.64
C LYS A 49 -3.26 3.37 2.88
N LYS A 50 -4.37 4.01 3.21
CA LYS A 50 -4.46 5.46 3.44
C LYS A 50 -3.40 5.98 4.42
N GLU A 51 -3.20 5.29 5.55
CA GLU A 51 -2.27 5.71 6.59
C GLU A 51 -0.82 5.72 6.10
N ASP A 52 -0.47 4.82 5.16
CA ASP A 52 0.85 4.80 4.53
C ASP A 52 1.01 5.95 3.55
N PHE A 53 -0.04 6.24 2.79
CA PHE A 53 -0.07 7.38 1.89
C PHE A 53 0.11 8.70 2.66
N GLU A 54 -0.64 8.88 3.74
CA GLU A 54 -0.54 10.04 4.62
C GLU A 54 0.82 10.15 5.32
N LYS A 55 1.40 9.00 5.69
CA LYS A 55 2.70 8.96 6.39
C LYS A 55 3.88 9.28 5.49
N TYR A 56 3.82 8.89 4.22
CA TYR A 56 4.96 8.92 3.31
C TYR A 56 4.75 9.87 2.13
N ILE A 57 3.68 9.71 1.35
CA ILE A 57 3.51 10.45 0.09
C ILE A 57 3.14 11.91 0.33
N PHE A 58 2.34 12.21 1.36
CA PHE A 58 2.02 13.59 1.71
C PHE A 58 3.24 14.44 2.11
N PHE A 59 4.32 13.80 2.53
CA PHE A 59 5.53 14.48 3.00
C PHE A 59 6.68 14.43 1.99
N MET A 60 6.43 13.98 0.77
CA MET A 60 7.42 14.11 -0.31
C MET A 60 7.64 15.58 -0.63
N GLU A 61 8.92 15.98 -0.72
CA GLU A 61 9.31 17.38 -0.97
C GLU A 61 9.00 17.81 -2.40
N LYS A 62 9.14 16.89 -3.38
CA LYS A 62 8.87 17.15 -4.79
C LYS A 62 7.47 16.67 -5.15
N LEU A 63 6.57 17.63 -5.36
CA LEU A 63 5.16 17.36 -5.67
C LEU A 63 4.90 16.97 -7.13
N ASP A 64 5.92 16.96 -7.97
CA ASP A 64 5.83 16.61 -9.39
C ASP A 64 6.29 15.19 -9.72
N VAL A 65 6.81 14.48 -8.77
CA VAL A 65 7.13 13.06 -8.90
C VAL A 65 5.87 12.25 -9.14
N LYS A 66 5.88 11.42 -10.18
CA LYS A 66 4.78 10.49 -10.46
C LYS A 66 4.85 9.30 -9.52
N VAL A 67 3.83 9.11 -8.69
CA VAL A 67 3.73 8.01 -7.72
C VAL A 67 2.72 6.98 -8.21
N ARG A 68 3.17 5.76 -8.46
CA ARG A 68 2.31 4.63 -8.83
C ARG A 68 2.38 3.54 -7.76
N ILE A 69 1.22 3.12 -7.26
CA ILE A 69 1.11 2.16 -6.16
C ILE A 69 0.34 0.93 -6.63
N ILE A 70 0.88 -0.25 -6.33
CA ILE A 70 0.18 -1.53 -6.47
C ILE A 70 -0.05 -2.09 -5.07
N ASN A 71 -1.32 -2.34 -4.73
CA ASN A 71 -1.71 -3.05 -3.53
C ASN A 71 -2.59 -4.28 -3.85
N SER A 72 -3.23 -4.88 -2.87
CA SER A 72 -4.02 -6.10 -3.05
C SER A 72 -5.44 -5.96 -2.51
N GLU A 73 -6.43 -6.17 -3.37
CA GLU A 73 -7.83 -6.27 -2.96
C GLU A 73 -8.05 -7.40 -1.95
N LYS A 74 -7.35 -8.52 -2.07
CA LYS A 74 -7.46 -9.64 -1.14
C LYS A 74 -7.10 -9.24 0.29
N GLN A 75 -6.17 -8.33 0.46
CA GLN A 75 -5.69 -7.87 1.77
C GLN A 75 -6.49 -6.67 2.30
N LEU A 76 -6.94 -5.79 1.42
CA LEU A 76 -7.49 -4.48 1.79
C LEU A 76 -8.94 -4.30 1.39
N GLY A 77 -9.41 -5.02 0.36
CA GLY A 77 -10.75 -4.87 -0.17
C GLY A 77 -11.78 -5.61 0.68
N ASN A 78 -12.90 -4.97 0.91
CA ASN A 78 -14.08 -5.60 1.45
C ASN A 78 -15.33 -5.02 0.79
N ILE A 79 -15.67 -5.57 -0.35
CA ILE A 79 -16.74 -5.05 -1.20
C ILE A 79 -18.11 -5.06 -0.50
N SER A 80 -18.29 -5.95 0.49
CA SER A 80 -19.53 -6.08 1.28
C SER A 80 -19.54 -5.22 2.54
N ALA A 81 -18.38 -4.66 2.94
CA ALA A 81 -18.31 -3.85 4.14
C ALA A 81 -18.99 -2.48 3.95
N PRO A 82 -19.46 -1.85 5.03
CA PRO A 82 -19.76 -0.42 5.03
C PRO A 82 -18.55 0.39 4.54
N ASP A 83 -18.81 1.53 3.89
CA ASP A 83 -17.76 2.35 3.30
C ASP A 83 -16.69 2.80 4.30
N SER A 84 -17.08 3.04 5.56
CA SER A 84 -16.15 3.38 6.65
C SER A 84 -15.13 2.29 6.99
N GLU A 85 -15.37 1.04 6.57
CA GLU A 85 -14.49 -0.11 6.84
C GLU A 85 -13.71 -0.55 5.60
N ASP A 86 -13.90 0.10 4.45
CA ASP A 86 -13.23 -0.22 3.20
C ASP A 86 -11.93 0.57 3.05
N TYR A 87 -10.80 -0.12 3.15
CA TYR A 87 -9.48 0.53 3.05
C TYR A 87 -9.18 1.06 1.65
N LEU A 88 -9.68 0.42 0.60
CA LEU A 88 -9.46 0.88 -0.77
C LEU A 88 -10.26 2.15 -1.07
N LEU A 89 -11.49 2.25 -0.57
CA LEU A 89 -12.28 3.48 -0.67
C LEU A 89 -11.57 4.65 0.03
N LYS A 90 -11.11 4.42 1.27
CA LYS A 90 -10.39 5.45 2.04
C LYS A 90 -9.10 5.89 1.36
N LEU A 91 -8.36 4.96 0.77
CA LEU A 91 -7.15 5.28 0.02
C LEU A 91 -7.47 6.09 -1.24
N ASN A 92 -8.53 5.73 -1.97
CA ASN A 92 -8.96 6.48 -3.14
C ASN A 92 -9.31 7.93 -2.80
N ASP A 93 -10.09 8.15 -1.75
CA ASP A 93 -10.45 9.50 -1.30
C ASP A 93 -9.20 10.31 -0.93
N CYS A 94 -8.22 9.66 -0.30
CA CYS A 94 -6.96 10.28 0.08
C CYS A 94 -6.12 10.68 -1.14
N ILE A 95 -5.97 9.81 -2.13
CA ILE A 95 -5.24 10.08 -3.39
C ILE A 95 -5.93 11.20 -4.17
N ASN A 96 -7.26 11.15 -4.30
CA ASN A 96 -8.03 12.18 -5.00
C ASN A 96 -7.90 13.54 -4.30
N TYR A 97 -7.89 13.57 -2.97
CA TYR A 97 -7.63 14.79 -2.21
C TYR A 97 -6.22 15.33 -2.50
N TYR A 98 -5.20 14.48 -2.46
CA TYR A 98 -3.82 14.86 -2.72
C TYR A 98 -3.65 15.43 -4.14
N ASN A 99 -4.12 14.72 -5.16
CA ASN A 99 -4.04 15.16 -6.56
C ASN A 99 -4.72 16.51 -6.77
N ARG A 100 -5.90 16.74 -6.15
CA ARG A 100 -6.56 18.06 -6.18
C ARG A 100 -5.72 19.16 -5.52
N LYS A 101 -5.04 18.86 -4.41
CA LYS A 101 -4.15 19.83 -3.74
C LYS A 101 -2.92 20.17 -4.57
N VAL A 102 -2.34 19.20 -5.25
CA VAL A 102 -1.22 19.39 -6.19
C VAL A 102 -1.67 20.07 -7.49
N GLY A 103 -2.96 19.99 -7.84
CA GLY A 103 -3.54 20.57 -9.06
C GLY A 103 -3.34 19.71 -10.31
N ARG A 104 -2.90 18.46 -10.16
CA ARG A 104 -2.71 17.48 -11.25
C ARG A 104 -2.69 16.04 -10.70
N GLU A 105 -2.88 15.07 -11.58
CA GLU A 105 -2.82 13.64 -11.23
C GLU A 105 -1.36 13.18 -11.20
N VAL A 106 -0.76 13.19 -10.01
CA VAL A 106 0.62 12.72 -9.76
C VAL A 106 0.65 11.39 -9.02
N ALA A 107 -0.39 11.05 -8.29
CA ALA A 107 -0.47 9.80 -7.54
C ALA A 107 -1.63 8.94 -8.05
N GLU A 108 -1.36 7.65 -8.27
CA GLU A 108 -2.35 6.67 -8.71
C GLU A 108 -2.11 5.33 -7.98
N CYS A 109 -3.20 4.63 -7.67
CA CYS A 109 -3.13 3.28 -7.12
C CYS A 109 -3.98 2.32 -7.92
N ARG A 110 -3.43 1.13 -8.17
CA ARG A 110 -4.16 -0.01 -8.71
C ARG A 110 -4.15 -1.16 -7.71
N SER A 111 -5.27 -1.82 -7.59
CA SER A 111 -5.42 -2.96 -6.70
C SER A 111 -5.42 -4.26 -7.51
N LEU A 112 -4.55 -5.20 -7.12
CA LEU A 112 -4.57 -6.53 -7.69
C LEU A 112 -5.77 -7.31 -7.17
N THR A 113 -6.50 -7.93 -8.08
CA THR A 113 -7.65 -8.76 -7.75
C THR A 113 -7.23 -10.05 -7.05
N LYS A 114 -8.21 -10.80 -6.55
CA LYS A 114 -7.96 -12.04 -5.79
C LYS A 114 -7.22 -13.13 -6.56
N ASN A 115 -7.22 -13.07 -7.89
CA ASN A 115 -6.57 -14.06 -8.73
C ASN A 115 -5.05 -13.90 -8.81
N LEU A 116 -4.53 -12.71 -8.55
CA LEU A 116 -3.10 -12.42 -8.55
C LEU A 116 -2.65 -12.08 -7.12
N SER A 117 -1.75 -12.90 -6.58
CA SER A 117 -1.19 -12.70 -5.24
C SER A 117 0.28 -12.31 -5.36
N ILE A 118 0.62 -11.18 -4.75
CA ILE A 118 1.99 -10.73 -4.56
C ILE A 118 2.35 -10.80 -3.08
N HIS A 119 3.58 -11.18 -2.78
CA HIS A 119 4.12 -11.22 -1.42
C HIS A 119 5.30 -10.28 -1.24
N ASP A 120 6.06 -10.07 -2.31
CA ASP A 120 7.23 -9.19 -2.28
C ASP A 120 6.80 -7.73 -2.18
N ARG A 121 7.55 -6.98 -1.41
CA ARG A 121 7.37 -5.55 -1.25
C ARG A 121 8.62 -4.85 -1.72
N PHE A 122 8.44 -3.88 -2.58
CA PHE A 122 9.55 -3.12 -3.11
C PHE A 122 9.15 -1.69 -3.48
N ILE A 123 10.14 -0.84 -3.49
CA ILE A 123 10.04 0.53 -4.01
C ILE A 123 11.06 0.66 -5.14
N ILE A 124 10.66 1.24 -6.26
CA ILE A 124 11.56 1.64 -7.32
C ILE A 124 11.44 3.16 -7.47
N ILE A 125 12.57 3.84 -7.38
CA ILE A 125 12.68 5.29 -7.49
C ILE A 125 13.63 5.57 -8.64
N ASP A 126 13.13 6.17 -9.71
CA ASP A 126 13.87 6.39 -10.93
C ASP A 126 14.66 5.10 -11.34
N ASP A 127 15.97 5.13 -11.35
CA ASP A 127 16.83 4.01 -11.75
C ASP A 127 17.35 3.16 -10.57
N CYS A 128 16.77 3.30 -9.39
CA CYS A 128 17.14 2.55 -8.20
C CYS A 128 15.94 1.80 -7.61
N GLY A 129 16.20 0.67 -6.94
CA GLY A 129 15.13 -0.11 -6.30
C GLY A 129 15.55 -0.75 -4.99
N TRP A 130 14.57 -1.01 -4.12
CA TRP A 130 14.76 -1.61 -2.80
C TRP A 130 13.68 -2.65 -2.52
N LEU A 131 14.11 -3.82 -2.04
CA LEU A 131 13.24 -4.81 -1.41
C LEU A 131 13.02 -4.43 0.05
N ILE A 132 11.79 -4.60 0.53
CA ILE A 132 11.38 -4.28 1.89
C ILE A 132 10.89 -5.56 2.58
N GLY A 133 11.49 -5.94 3.69
CA GLY A 133 11.19 -7.18 4.41
C GLY A 133 9.82 -7.23 5.09
N SER A 134 9.16 -6.08 5.27
CA SER A 134 7.80 -5.99 5.81
C SER A 134 6.99 -4.97 5.03
N SER A 135 5.67 -4.93 5.23
CA SER A 135 4.85 -3.86 4.68
C SER A 135 5.22 -2.50 5.28
N LEU A 136 5.06 -1.43 4.50
CA LEU A 136 5.39 -0.06 4.93
C LEU A 136 4.62 0.37 6.18
N ASN A 137 3.40 -0.14 6.39
CA ASN A 137 2.61 0.14 7.59
C ASN A 137 3.23 -0.44 8.87
N GLU A 138 3.96 -1.55 8.74
CA GLU A 138 4.61 -2.26 9.85
C GLU A 138 6.12 -2.03 9.90
N PHE A 139 6.68 -1.30 8.92
CA PHE A 139 8.12 -1.09 8.82
C PHE A 139 8.66 -0.34 10.04
N GLY A 140 9.65 -0.95 10.71
CA GLY A 140 10.20 -0.48 11.97
C GLY A 140 9.42 -0.87 13.23
N ASN A 141 8.22 -1.48 13.12
CA ASN A 141 7.49 -2.04 14.27
C ASN A 141 8.03 -3.41 14.69
N ARG A 142 8.60 -4.15 13.75
CA ARG A 142 9.22 -5.46 13.95
C ARG A 142 10.56 -5.48 13.25
N ALA A 143 11.39 -6.47 13.58
CA ALA A 143 12.63 -6.70 12.88
C ALA A 143 12.37 -6.80 11.36
N SER A 144 13.02 -5.96 10.62
CA SER A 144 12.81 -5.86 9.17
C SER A 144 14.06 -5.30 8.50
N SER A 145 14.20 -5.58 7.22
CA SER A 145 15.32 -5.09 6.42
C SER A 145 14.85 -4.34 5.19
N ILE A 146 15.71 -3.49 4.68
CA ILE A 146 15.62 -2.93 3.36
C ILE A 146 16.92 -3.22 2.62
N CYS A 147 16.82 -3.70 1.39
CA CYS A 147 17.96 -4.14 0.60
C CYS A 147 17.88 -3.53 -0.80
N LYS A 148 18.94 -2.89 -1.25
CA LYS A 148 19.02 -2.35 -2.61
C LYS A 148 19.00 -3.49 -3.63
N ILE A 149 18.20 -3.34 -4.67
CA ILE A 149 18.08 -4.32 -5.75
C ILE A 149 19.25 -4.12 -6.71
N PRO A 150 20.01 -5.20 -7.05
CA PRO A 150 21.03 -5.11 -8.08
C PRO A 150 20.44 -4.68 -9.44
N GLN A 151 21.19 -3.90 -10.20
CA GLN A 151 20.72 -3.30 -11.46
C GLN A 151 20.13 -4.32 -12.46
N GLY A 152 20.76 -5.49 -12.60
CA GLY A 152 20.26 -6.55 -13.47
C GLY A 152 18.90 -7.13 -13.05
N SER A 153 18.58 -7.12 -11.76
CA SER A 153 17.30 -7.56 -11.21
C SER A 153 16.26 -6.44 -11.23
N LEU A 154 16.68 -5.19 -11.14
CA LEU A 154 15.81 -4.03 -11.12
C LEU A 154 14.98 -3.91 -12.40
N GLU A 155 15.61 -4.08 -13.56
CA GLU A 155 14.92 -4.05 -14.85
C GLU A 155 13.82 -5.13 -14.93
N TYR A 156 14.10 -6.33 -14.43
CA TYR A 156 13.13 -7.42 -14.37
C TYR A 156 11.95 -7.07 -13.43
N MET A 157 12.23 -6.49 -12.26
CA MET A 157 11.19 -6.09 -11.32
C MET A 157 10.33 -4.95 -11.87
N ARG A 158 10.93 -3.97 -12.53
CA ARG A 158 10.22 -2.90 -13.24
C ARG A 158 9.28 -3.46 -14.32
N LYS A 159 9.77 -4.37 -15.16
CA LYS A 159 8.95 -5.06 -16.16
C LYS A 159 7.77 -5.81 -15.55
N ASN A 160 7.96 -6.46 -14.40
CA ASN A 160 6.85 -7.12 -13.70
C ASN A 160 5.86 -6.11 -13.13
N PHE A 161 6.32 -5.00 -12.54
CA PHE A 161 5.44 -3.93 -12.07
C PHE A 161 4.57 -3.41 -13.23
N GLU A 162 5.18 -3.08 -14.38
CA GLU A 162 4.46 -2.59 -15.56
C GLU A 162 3.48 -3.64 -16.09
N ARG A 163 3.84 -4.91 -16.09
CA ARG A 163 2.93 -5.99 -16.49
C ARG A 163 1.71 -6.06 -15.56
N TRP A 164 1.92 -6.02 -14.25
CA TRP A 164 0.81 -6.02 -13.28
C TRP A 164 -0.02 -4.74 -13.36
N TRP A 165 0.64 -3.60 -13.57
CA TRP A 165 -0.04 -2.32 -13.73
C TRP A 165 -0.99 -2.30 -14.92
N ASN A 166 -0.59 -2.90 -16.04
CA ASN A 166 -1.34 -2.92 -17.31
C ASN A 166 -2.23 -4.15 -17.48
N ASP A 167 -2.25 -5.08 -16.52
CA ASP A 167 -3.08 -6.27 -16.55
C ASP A 167 -4.54 -5.92 -16.24
N THR A 168 -5.34 -5.74 -17.30
CA THR A 168 -6.76 -5.35 -17.17
C THR A 168 -7.66 -6.44 -16.59
N GLU A 169 -7.20 -7.68 -16.52
CA GLU A 169 -7.95 -8.80 -15.94
C GLU A 169 -7.72 -8.91 -14.42
N ASN A 170 -6.50 -8.64 -13.98
CA ASN A 170 -6.08 -8.87 -12.61
C ASN A 170 -5.65 -7.59 -11.86
N SER A 171 -5.71 -6.43 -12.50
CA SER A 171 -5.38 -5.13 -11.92
C SER A 171 -6.48 -4.12 -12.21
N GLU A 172 -7.02 -3.52 -11.18
CA GLU A 172 -8.13 -2.58 -11.27
C GLU A 172 -7.73 -1.23 -10.63
N SER A 173 -8.10 -0.12 -11.26
CA SER A 173 -7.99 1.20 -10.61
C SER A 173 -8.90 1.27 -9.39
N LEU A 174 -8.60 2.14 -8.42
CA LEU A 174 -9.47 2.29 -7.26
C LEU A 174 -10.86 2.81 -7.65
N ASP A 175 -10.97 3.65 -8.66
CA ASP A 175 -12.27 4.06 -9.20
C ASP A 175 -13.05 2.90 -9.80
N GLY A 176 -12.38 2.01 -10.54
CA GLY A 176 -12.99 0.76 -11.05
C GLY A 176 -13.52 -0.11 -9.91
N TYR A 177 -12.70 -0.31 -8.88
CA TYR A 177 -13.12 -1.03 -7.66
C TYR A 177 -14.38 -0.42 -7.04
N ILE A 178 -14.43 0.89 -6.89
CA ILE A 178 -15.58 1.60 -6.31
C ILE A 178 -16.82 1.40 -7.17
N GLN A 179 -16.71 1.55 -8.49
CA GLN A 179 -17.83 1.33 -9.40
C GLN A 179 -18.36 -0.11 -9.30
N ARG A 180 -17.48 -1.10 -9.23
CA ARG A 180 -17.85 -2.51 -9.05
C ARG A 180 -18.52 -2.72 -7.69
N LYS A 181 -18.00 -2.11 -6.62
CA LYS A 181 -18.61 -2.13 -5.28
C LYS A 181 -20.02 -1.54 -5.29
N VAL A 182 -20.21 -0.41 -5.93
CA VAL A 182 -21.54 0.24 -6.04
C VAL A 182 -22.52 -0.65 -6.78
N LYS A 183 -22.13 -1.22 -7.92
CA LYS A 183 -22.96 -2.15 -8.70
C LYS A 183 -23.36 -3.37 -7.87
N LEU A 184 -22.39 -4.00 -7.19
CA LEU A 184 -22.68 -5.15 -6.34
C LEU A 184 -23.62 -4.79 -5.19
N ASN A 185 -23.39 -3.67 -4.53
CA ASN A 185 -24.23 -3.21 -3.41
C ASN A 185 -25.68 -2.90 -3.81
N ALA A 186 -25.92 -2.53 -5.05
CA ALA A 186 -27.25 -2.31 -5.60
C ALA A 186 -27.96 -3.62 -6.01
N SER A 187 -27.21 -4.69 -6.25
CA SER A 187 -27.76 -5.99 -6.67
C SER A 187 -28.49 -6.72 -5.53
N PRO A 188 -29.40 -7.66 -5.83
CA PRO A 188 -30.02 -8.52 -4.82
C PRO A 188 -28.99 -9.32 -4.01
N GLU A 189 -27.98 -9.85 -4.68
CA GLU A 189 -26.90 -10.64 -4.07
C GLU A 189 -26.07 -9.77 -3.12
N GLY A 190 -25.74 -8.54 -3.48
CA GLY A 190 -25.01 -7.60 -2.63
C GLY A 190 -25.80 -7.20 -1.39
N LYS A 191 -27.13 -7.00 -1.53
CA LYS A 191 -28.01 -6.75 -0.39
C LYS A 191 -28.04 -7.94 0.56
N LEU A 192 -28.16 -9.16 0.05
CA LEU A 192 -28.10 -10.39 0.86
C LEU A 192 -26.74 -10.53 1.57
N LEU A 193 -25.64 -10.31 0.86
CA LEU A 193 -24.31 -10.40 1.41
C LEU A 193 -24.08 -9.41 2.57
N LYS A 194 -24.60 -8.18 2.46
CA LYS A 194 -24.59 -7.20 3.57
C LYS A 194 -25.34 -7.69 4.79
N HIS A 195 -26.50 -8.30 4.62
CA HIS A 195 -27.27 -8.88 5.72
C HIS A 195 -26.50 -10.01 6.40
N ILE A 196 -25.92 -10.93 5.63
CA ILE A 196 -25.09 -12.03 6.15
C ILE A 196 -23.91 -11.46 6.95
N THR A 197 -23.20 -10.47 6.41
CA THR A 197 -22.06 -9.83 7.09
C THR A 197 -22.49 -9.18 8.41
N HIS A 198 -23.62 -8.48 8.43
CA HIS A 198 -24.17 -7.88 9.64
C HIS A 198 -24.49 -8.94 10.70
N LEU A 199 -25.21 -10.00 10.33
CA LEU A 199 -25.58 -11.09 11.24
C LEU A 199 -24.34 -11.83 11.80
N THR A 200 -23.32 -12.03 10.98
CA THR A 200 -22.06 -12.64 11.41
C THR A 200 -21.34 -11.78 12.47
N ARG A 201 -21.34 -10.45 12.32
CA ARG A 201 -20.77 -9.53 13.32
C ARG A 201 -21.53 -9.58 14.64
N VAL A 202 -22.87 -9.54 14.58
CA VAL A 202 -23.71 -9.66 15.77
C VAL A 202 -23.44 -10.99 16.50
N LEU A 203 -23.38 -12.09 15.76
CA LEU A 203 -23.09 -13.41 16.33
C LEU A 203 -21.71 -13.45 17.00
N ASN A 204 -20.68 -12.90 16.36
CA ASN A 204 -19.32 -12.86 16.93
C ASN A 204 -19.26 -11.99 18.19
N SER A 205 -19.98 -10.85 18.20
CA SER A 205 -20.10 -10.00 19.38
C SER A 205 -20.77 -10.74 20.55
N LEU A 206 -21.88 -11.44 20.30
CA LEU A 206 -22.59 -12.25 21.32
C LEU A 206 -21.70 -13.37 21.83
N LYS A 207 -20.97 -14.08 20.95
CA LYS A 207 -20.01 -15.13 21.40
C LYS A 207 -18.93 -14.57 22.31
N SER A 208 -18.41 -13.37 22.02
CA SER A 208 -17.38 -12.72 22.83
C SER A 208 -17.92 -12.27 24.22
N GLN A 209 -19.22 -11.96 24.30
CA GLN A 209 -19.88 -11.63 25.58
C GLN A 209 -20.16 -12.88 26.45
N LEU A 210 -20.47 -14.00 25.80
CA LEU A 210 -20.73 -15.28 26.51
C LEU A 210 -19.43 -15.97 26.96
N ALA A 211 -18.28 -15.59 26.43
CA ALA A 211 -16.96 -16.13 26.79
C ALA A 211 -16.28 -15.39 27.96
N LYS A 212 -16.90 -14.34 28.46
CA LYS A 212 -16.49 -13.56 29.65
C LYS A 212 -17.28 -13.95 30.85
#